data_609cf020b7ef883f436f0a91d11f1b0e
#
_entry.id   609cf020b7ef883f436f0a91d11f1b0e
#
_cell.length_a   1.000
_cell.length_b   1.000
_cell.length_c   1.000
_cell.angle_alpha   90.00
_cell.angle_beta   90.00
_cell.angle_gamma   90.00
#
_symmetry.space_group_name_H-M   'P 1'
#
loop_
_entity.id
_entity.type
_entity.pdbx_description
1 polymer ?
#
loop_
_entity_poly.entity_id
_entity_poly.type
_entity_poly.pdbx_seq_one_letter_code
_entity_poly.pdbx_strand_id
1 'polypeptide(L)'
;MATSQERVTAVVNMTRSANEFVANAIPELTNASGIEVLRPFTLLGDQYAPVQNAFIGTLVNVIVKQIIVKKSMTNDLAILKKGAIDLIGDPIQHTYINPKNPIAYDATDYAGMLRAYQNDVKVEYLPINRRDRFPLTVFRELLAQASTSFALLDDFVSGLINSVYAGMEIAEWNTFKKAIVVAKNKNFFKIQHIEYPTEANVKDLMHNIRTVADGMKFPSSKYNNRVQVAAEAGLSETPLITKTDYADQIVIIKADILERINVETLATAFHTNYTDFLSQLIVVDDFGYDEYDREKGTIKGHVDSDIGILIADKEAFQFYDRLLTSGGDYNNSNLSWTYMFHVWQTIAVSSLCNAMVYETTNAPKLIGISVDKTSVELTAEATSAEVKYDFYPENFAGDVAVTLATATKDGVVAETVPVDVSVNQATKTVTFAKNASAQTGAYEAKYILAVQGTANPNVIISVGLTVA
;
A
#
# COMPACT_ATOMS: atom_id res chain seq x y z
N MET A 1 9.50 -8.30 -36.94
CA MET A 1 9.25 -9.25 -35.82
C MET A 1 9.75 -10.61 -36.25
N ALA A 2 10.43 -11.36 -35.36
CA ALA A 2 10.84 -12.73 -35.66
C ALA A 2 9.61 -13.64 -35.88
N THR A 3 9.67 -14.53 -36.84
CA THR A 3 8.59 -15.48 -37.09
C THR A 3 8.49 -16.52 -35.96
N SER A 4 7.34 -17.20 -35.81
CA SER A 4 7.18 -18.27 -34.81
C SER A 4 8.24 -19.35 -34.98
N GLN A 5 8.58 -19.68 -36.24
CA GLN A 5 9.62 -20.64 -36.54
C GLN A 5 11.01 -20.18 -36.08
N GLU A 6 11.39 -18.93 -36.32
CA GLU A 6 12.67 -18.38 -35.86
C GLU A 6 12.78 -18.41 -34.32
N ARG A 7 11.72 -18.08 -33.59
CA ARG A 7 11.70 -18.12 -32.13
C ARG A 7 11.86 -19.54 -31.60
N VAL A 8 11.08 -20.49 -32.11
CA VAL A 8 11.19 -21.90 -31.73
C VAL A 8 12.55 -22.46 -32.07
N THR A 9 13.07 -22.17 -33.27
CA THR A 9 14.41 -22.56 -33.70
C THR A 9 15.49 -22.09 -32.75
N ALA A 10 15.40 -20.82 -32.28
CA ALA A 10 16.33 -20.27 -31.31
C ALA A 10 16.30 -21.00 -29.99
N VAL A 11 15.10 -21.30 -29.44
CA VAL A 11 14.95 -22.02 -28.17
C VAL A 11 15.48 -23.45 -28.28
N VAL A 12 15.16 -24.18 -29.35
CA VAL A 12 15.62 -25.56 -29.55
C VAL A 12 17.13 -25.62 -29.74
N ASN A 13 17.72 -24.71 -30.52
CA ASN A 13 19.18 -24.64 -30.70
C ASN A 13 19.92 -24.27 -29.43
N MET A 14 19.32 -23.43 -28.60
CA MET A 14 19.83 -23.10 -27.25
C MET A 14 19.79 -24.32 -26.31
N THR A 15 18.74 -25.13 -26.39
CA THR A 15 18.63 -26.41 -25.67
C THR A 15 19.71 -27.39 -26.11
N ARG A 16 19.96 -27.50 -27.44
CA ARG A 16 21.01 -28.33 -27.98
C ARG A 16 22.41 -27.93 -27.49
N SER A 17 22.69 -26.64 -27.48
CA SER A 17 24.00 -26.12 -26.99
C SER A 17 24.24 -26.37 -25.50
N ALA A 18 23.15 -26.45 -24.72
CA ALA A 18 23.20 -26.66 -23.29
C ALA A 18 23.21 -28.16 -22.88
N ASN A 19 22.82 -29.08 -23.77
CA ASN A 19 22.64 -30.47 -23.42
C ASN A 19 23.02 -31.40 -24.59
N GLU A 20 24.07 -32.22 -24.38
CA GLU A 20 24.61 -33.15 -25.38
C GLU A 20 23.60 -34.22 -25.81
N PHE A 21 22.71 -34.67 -24.92
CA PHE A 21 21.63 -35.60 -25.22
C PHE A 21 20.68 -35.03 -26.28
N VAL A 22 20.35 -33.76 -26.19
CA VAL A 22 19.49 -33.06 -27.13
C VAL A 22 20.22 -32.85 -28.45
N ALA A 23 21.51 -32.52 -28.40
CA ALA A 23 22.34 -32.34 -29.57
C ALA A 23 22.43 -33.62 -30.42
N ASN A 24 22.42 -34.80 -29.79
CA ASN A 24 22.43 -36.09 -30.46
C ASN A 24 21.04 -36.55 -30.95
N ALA A 25 19.96 -36.09 -30.27
CA ALA A 25 18.60 -36.49 -30.61
C ALA A 25 17.93 -35.58 -31.66
N ILE A 26 18.35 -34.34 -31.75
CA ILE A 26 17.77 -33.32 -32.64
C ILE A 26 18.89 -32.65 -33.42
N PRO A 27 18.85 -32.60 -34.75
CA PRO A 27 19.84 -31.88 -35.57
C PRO A 27 19.72 -30.36 -35.33
N GLU A 28 20.73 -29.61 -35.72
CA GLU A 28 20.67 -28.15 -35.66
C GLU A 28 19.55 -27.62 -36.55
N LEU A 29 18.66 -26.81 -35.98
CA LEU A 29 17.55 -26.24 -36.70
C LEU A 29 17.97 -24.98 -37.45
N THR A 30 17.49 -24.90 -38.70
CA THR A 30 17.55 -23.68 -39.50
C THR A 30 16.13 -23.18 -39.75
N ASN A 31 15.98 -21.97 -40.28
CA ASN A 31 14.68 -21.42 -40.64
C ASN A 31 13.96 -22.22 -41.74
N ALA A 32 14.66 -23.13 -42.42
CA ALA A 32 14.12 -24.04 -43.43
C ALA A 32 13.81 -25.45 -42.88
N SER A 33 14.07 -25.71 -41.58
CA SER A 33 13.82 -27.03 -40.99
C SER A 33 12.33 -27.34 -40.93
N GLY A 34 11.94 -28.54 -41.30
CA GLY A 34 10.56 -29.00 -41.21
C GLY A 34 10.13 -29.32 -39.76
N ILE A 35 8.83 -29.32 -39.50
CA ILE A 35 8.24 -29.62 -38.20
C ILE A 35 8.56 -31.03 -37.69
N GLU A 36 8.85 -31.97 -38.60
CA GLU A 36 9.18 -33.36 -38.28
C GLU A 36 10.41 -33.47 -37.37
N VAL A 37 11.30 -32.50 -37.41
CA VAL A 37 12.48 -32.46 -36.55
C VAL A 37 12.10 -32.32 -35.08
N LEU A 38 10.92 -31.79 -34.78
CA LEU A 38 10.38 -31.68 -33.41
C LEU A 38 9.69 -32.96 -32.94
N ARG A 39 9.69 -34.02 -33.73
CA ARG A 39 9.08 -35.31 -33.36
C ARG A 39 9.48 -35.83 -31.97
N PRO A 40 10.75 -35.69 -31.48
CA PRO A 40 11.11 -36.13 -30.15
C PRO A 40 10.29 -35.45 -29.03
N PHE A 41 9.76 -34.24 -29.27
CA PHE A 41 8.88 -33.54 -28.27
C PHE A 41 7.44 -34.06 -28.34
N THR A 42 6.97 -34.58 -29.46
CA THR A 42 5.61 -35.11 -29.62
C THR A 42 5.44 -36.54 -29.11
N LEU A 43 6.54 -37.28 -28.94
CA LEU A 43 6.52 -38.67 -28.50
C LEU A 43 6.55 -38.77 -26.96
N LEU A 44 5.58 -39.47 -26.41
CA LEU A 44 5.42 -39.64 -24.96
C LEU A 44 6.24 -40.80 -24.36
N GLY A 45 7.06 -41.50 -25.15
CA GLY A 45 7.90 -42.60 -24.69
C GLY A 45 9.01 -42.15 -23.75
N ASP A 46 9.36 -42.99 -22.76
CA ASP A 46 10.37 -42.68 -21.72
C ASP A 46 11.75 -42.35 -22.31
N GLN A 47 12.08 -42.92 -23.47
CA GLN A 47 13.33 -42.66 -24.19
C GLN A 47 13.49 -41.17 -24.62
N TYR A 48 12.39 -40.42 -24.73
CA TYR A 48 12.39 -38.99 -25.07
C TYR A 48 12.28 -38.07 -23.87
N ALA A 49 12.07 -38.61 -22.65
CA ALA A 49 11.96 -37.82 -21.45
C ALA A 49 13.19 -36.91 -21.19
N PRO A 50 14.44 -37.36 -21.43
CA PRO A 50 15.61 -36.48 -21.23
C PRO A 50 15.61 -35.27 -22.18
N VAL A 51 15.15 -35.44 -23.44
CA VAL A 51 15.06 -34.35 -24.42
C VAL A 51 14.01 -33.33 -23.98
N GLN A 52 12.84 -33.82 -23.57
CA GLN A 52 11.75 -32.96 -23.08
C GLN A 52 12.11 -32.22 -21.81
N ASN A 53 12.77 -32.90 -20.85
CA ASN A 53 13.27 -32.30 -19.63
C ASN A 53 14.30 -31.19 -19.91
N ALA A 54 15.25 -31.45 -20.82
CA ALA A 54 16.25 -30.47 -21.20
C ALA A 54 15.60 -29.24 -21.90
N PHE A 55 14.61 -29.48 -22.76
CA PHE A 55 13.88 -28.41 -23.44
C PHE A 55 13.14 -27.53 -22.44
N ILE A 56 12.40 -28.10 -21.49
CA ILE A 56 11.67 -27.36 -20.47
C ILE A 56 12.64 -26.63 -19.54
N GLY A 57 13.75 -27.28 -19.14
CA GLY A 57 14.80 -26.62 -18.34
C GLY A 57 15.39 -25.41 -19.05
N THR A 58 15.63 -25.51 -20.36
CA THR A 58 16.09 -24.36 -21.17
C THR A 58 15.01 -23.30 -21.29
N LEU A 59 13.75 -23.69 -21.48
CA LEU A 59 12.62 -22.78 -21.54
C LEU A 59 12.52 -21.94 -20.24
N VAL A 60 12.64 -22.56 -19.07
CA VAL A 60 12.65 -21.85 -17.78
C VAL A 60 13.81 -20.86 -17.68
N ASN A 61 15.02 -21.27 -18.12
CA ASN A 61 16.17 -20.37 -18.16
C ASN A 61 15.98 -19.21 -19.14
N VAL A 62 15.30 -19.44 -20.26
CA VAL A 62 14.91 -18.39 -21.22
C VAL A 62 13.92 -17.43 -20.59
N ILE A 63 12.93 -17.94 -19.85
CA ILE A 63 12.00 -17.12 -19.08
C ILE A 63 12.79 -16.18 -18.16
N VAL A 64 13.66 -16.71 -17.32
CA VAL A 64 14.47 -15.91 -16.38
C VAL A 64 15.34 -14.87 -17.09
N LYS A 65 15.90 -15.19 -18.27
CA LYS A 65 16.72 -14.26 -19.05
C LYS A 65 15.93 -13.23 -19.86
N GLN A 66 14.69 -13.54 -20.25
CA GLN A 66 13.83 -12.64 -21.04
C GLN A 66 13.10 -11.57 -20.24
N ILE A 67 13.24 -11.52 -18.92
CA ILE A 67 12.73 -10.44 -18.05
C ILE A 67 13.05 -9.04 -18.62
N ILE A 68 14.08 -8.91 -19.39
CA ILE A 68 14.57 -7.64 -19.91
C ILE A 68 13.82 -7.19 -21.19
N VAL A 69 13.10 -8.06 -21.93
CA VAL A 69 12.74 -7.77 -23.32
C VAL A 69 11.23 -7.67 -23.65
N LYS A 70 10.32 -8.30 -22.90
CA LYS A 70 8.87 -8.26 -23.21
C LYS A 70 8.00 -8.24 -21.96
N LYS A 71 7.66 -7.05 -21.50
CA LYS A 71 6.60 -6.87 -20.52
C LYS A 71 5.25 -6.84 -21.25
N SER A 72 4.35 -7.78 -20.94
CA SER A 72 2.95 -7.70 -21.36
C SER A 72 2.13 -6.75 -20.49
N MET A 73 2.55 -6.58 -19.23
CA MET A 73 2.04 -5.60 -18.28
C MET A 73 3.19 -4.78 -17.73
N THR A 74 2.99 -3.48 -17.59
CA THR A 74 3.98 -2.55 -17.03
C THR A 74 3.54 -2.09 -15.66
N ASN A 75 4.47 -2.11 -14.71
CA ASN A 75 4.28 -1.52 -13.40
C ASN A 75 4.86 -0.09 -13.42
N ASP A 76 4.01 0.92 -13.53
CA ASP A 76 4.46 2.33 -13.57
C ASP A 76 5.12 2.76 -12.25
N LEU A 77 4.78 2.11 -11.13
CA LEU A 77 5.46 2.32 -9.85
C LEU A 77 6.86 1.68 -9.78
N ALA A 78 7.27 0.89 -10.79
CA ALA A 78 8.61 0.30 -10.84
C ALA A 78 9.73 1.38 -10.91
N ILE A 79 9.41 2.59 -11.31
CA ILE A 79 10.32 3.74 -11.26
C ILE A 79 10.79 4.09 -9.84
N LEU A 80 10.03 3.65 -8.81
CA LEU A 80 10.39 3.81 -7.40
C LEU A 80 11.47 2.82 -6.94
N LYS A 81 11.79 1.81 -7.76
CA LYS A 81 12.84 0.83 -7.43
C LYS A 81 14.21 1.46 -7.55
N LYS A 82 15.05 1.19 -6.56
CA LYS A 82 16.44 1.67 -6.51
C LYS A 82 17.45 0.67 -7.07
N GLY A 83 16.98 -0.49 -7.55
CA GLY A 83 17.83 -1.53 -8.13
C GLY A 83 17.93 -2.78 -7.26
N ALA A 84 18.97 -3.59 -7.54
CA ALA A 84 19.22 -4.84 -6.83
C ALA A 84 20.30 -4.66 -5.76
N ILE A 85 20.11 -5.29 -4.62
CA ILE A 85 21.09 -5.36 -3.53
C ILE A 85 21.27 -6.83 -3.15
N ASP A 86 22.50 -7.22 -2.86
CA ASP A 86 22.83 -8.58 -2.44
C ASP A 86 22.06 -9.03 -1.18
N LEU A 87 21.84 -10.34 -1.05
CA LEU A 87 21.23 -10.97 0.13
C LEU A 87 22.06 -10.79 1.40
N ILE A 88 23.39 -10.67 1.25
CA ILE A 88 24.32 -10.53 2.37
C ILE A 88 24.18 -9.12 2.96
N GLY A 89 24.07 -9.03 4.28
CA GLY A 89 23.94 -7.76 5.00
C GLY A 89 22.50 -7.28 5.19
N ASP A 90 21.55 -8.21 5.38
CA ASP A 90 20.20 -7.88 5.83
C ASP A 90 20.17 -7.68 7.36
N PRO A 91 19.47 -6.64 7.89
CA PRO A 91 18.69 -5.61 7.20
C PRO A 91 19.52 -4.45 6.62
N ILE A 92 18.94 -3.75 5.62
CA ILE A 92 19.52 -2.51 5.10
C ILE A 92 19.35 -1.41 6.15
N GLN A 93 20.42 -0.66 6.43
CA GLN A 93 20.35 0.48 7.33
C GLN A 93 20.16 1.77 6.54
N HIS A 94 19.04 2.45 6.79
CA HIS A 94 18.77 3.79 6.25
C HIS A 94 18.99 4.82 7.36
N THR A 95 19.89 5.77 7.15
CA THR A 95 20.35 6.69 8.19
C THR A 95 20.23 8.13 7.72
N TYR A 96 19.72 8.98 8.58
CA TYR A 96 19.67 10.43 8.41
C TYR A 96 20.39 11.13 9.56
N ILE A 97 21.23 12.12 9.24
CA ILE A 97 21.95 12.94 10.22
C ILE A 97 21.41 14.37 10.14
N ASN A 98 20.79 14.82 11.23
CA ASN A 98 20.20 16.14 11.31
C ASN A 98 21.29 17.24 11.29
N PRO A 99 21.09 18.36 10.56
CA PRO A 99 22.01 19.49 10.59
C PRO A 99 22.18 20.03 12.03
N LYS A 100 23.40 20.45 12.36
CA LYS A 100 23.67 21.08 13.65
C LYS A 100 23.24 22.53 13.64
N ASN A 101 22.61 22.96 14.73
CA ASN A 101 22.29 24.35 14.95
C ASN A 101 23.55 25.12 15.42
N PRO A 102 23.69 26.38 15.03
CA PRO A 102 24.79 27.23 15.53
C PRO A 102 24.64 27.48 17.03
N ILE A 103 25.76 27.56 17.71
CA ILE A 103 25.87 27.99 19.09
C ILE A 103 26.46 29.40 19.09
N ALA A 104 25.94 30.28 19.94
CA ALA A 104 26.48 31.63 20.05
C ALA A 104 27.97 31.57 20.44
N TYR A 105 28.81 32.41 19.79
CA TYR A 105 30.20 32.53 20.15
C TYR A 105 30.32 33.25 21.52
N ASP A 106 31.03 32.62 22.43
CA ASP A 106 31.42 33.21 23.72
C ASP A 106 32.92 33.06 23.92
N ALA A 107 33.64 34.17 23.93
CA ALA A 107 35.07 34.20 24.13
C ALA A 107 35.55 33.74 25.53
N THR A 108 34.61 33.64 26.46
CA THR A 108 34.85 33.24 27.87
C THR A 108 34.47 31.78 28.16
N ASP A 109 33.89 31.06 27.21
CA ASP A 109 33.52 29.64 27.36
C ASP A 109 34.72 28.72 27.22
N TYR A 110 35.60 28.70 28.26
CA TYR A 110 36.71 27.75 28.30
C TYR A 110 36.27 26.28 28.44
N ALA A 111 35.08 26.04 28.99
CA ALA A 111 34.50 24.70 29.17
C ALA A 111 33.94 24.13 27.84
N GLY A 112 33.68 24.98 26.87
CA GLY A 112 33.19 24.57 25.53
C GLY A 112 34.12 23.66 24.78
N MET A 113 35.44 23.77 24.98
CA MET A 113 36.46 22.89 24.37
C MET A 113 36.36 21.42 24.82
N LEU A 114 35.84 21.17 26.04
CA LEU A 114 35.73 19.82 26.62
C LEU A 114 34.29 19.25 26.52
N ARG A 115 33.37 20.03 25.99
CA ARG A 115 31.96 19.63 25.87
C ARG A 115 31.78 18.69 24.69
N ALA A 116 31.18 17.53 24.91
CA ALA A 116 30.84 16.59 23.84
C ALA A 116 29.59 17.07 23.09
N TYR A 117 29.72 17.35 21.81
CA TYR A 117 28.62 17.73 20.92
C TYR A 117 28.20 16.51 20.09
N GLN A 118 27.22 15.76 20.56
CA GLN A 118 26.71 14.58 19.86
C GLN A 118 25.96 14.98 18.59
N ASN A 119 26.04 14.12 17.56
CA ASN A 119 25.24 14.25 16.34
C ASN A 119 23.86 13.66 16.58
N ASP A 120 22.83 14.31 16.06
CA ASP A 120 21.46 13.77 16.04
C ASP A 120 21.33 12.85 14.81
N VAL A 121 21.42 11.55 15.05
CA VAL A 121 21.39 10.50 14.02
C VAL A 121 20.09 9.71 14.17
N LYS A 122 19.34 9.61 13.09
CA LYS A 122 18.14 8.77 12.99
C LYS A 122 18.40 7.59 12.08
N VAL A 123 17.95 6.42 12.49
CA VAL A 123 18.22 5.17 11.79
C VAL A 123 16.95 4.37 11.63
N GLU A 124 16.77 3.78 10.46
CA GLU A 124 15.74 2.79 10.17
C GLU A 124 16.38 1.52 9.63
N TYR A 125 15.86 0.36 10.00
CA TYR A 125 16.32 -0.93 9.52
C TYR A 125 15.25 -1.54 8.63
N LEU A 126 15.64 -1.91 7.41
CA LEU A 126 14.74 -2.35 6.35
C LEU A 126 15.07 -3.83 6.02
N PRO A 127 14.35 -4.79 6.61
CA PRO A 127 14.55 -6.22 6.33
C PRO A 127 13.89 -6.63 5.02
N ILE A 128 14.22 -7.82 4.54
CA ILE A 128 13.48 -8.48 3.45
C ILE A 128 12.08 -8.80 3.96
N ASN A 129 11.08 -8.16 3.39
CA ASN A 129 9.69 -8.29 3.82
C ASN A 129 8.75 -8.91 2.78
N ARG A 130 9.21 -9.07 1.53
CA ARG A 130 8.49 -9.81 0.49
C ARG A 130 9.29 -11.03 0.07
N ARG A 131 8.65 -12.21 0.16
CA ARG A 131 9.19 -13.48 -0.31
C ARG A 131 8.07 -14.25 -0.98
N ASP A 132 7.94 -14.08 -2.28
CA ASP A 132 6.87 -14.70 -3.06
C ASP A 132 7.45 -15.81 -3.96
N ARG A 133 6.61 -16.79 -4.29
CA ARG A 133 6.90 -17.83 -5.26
C ARG A 133 5.77 -17.90 -6.28
N PHE A 134 6.14 -18.06 -7.54
CA PHE A 134 5.21 -18.19 -8.63
C PHE A 134 5.38 -19.61 -9.21
N PRO A 135 4.44 -20.53 -8.93
CA PRO A 135 4.51 -21.89 -9.45
C PRO A 135 4.09 -21.93 -10.91
N LEU A 136 4.82 -22.70 -11.71
CA LEU A 136 4.48 -23.02 -13.09
C LEU A 136 4.55 -24.52 -13.27
N THR A 137 3.45 -25.15 -13.67
CA THR A 137 3.40 -26.59 -13.96
C THR A 137 3.18 -26.82 -15.44
N VAL A 138 4.04 -27.63 -16.04
CA VAL A 138 3.98 -28.02 -17.46
C VAL A 138 3.72 -29.52 -17.55
N PHE A 139 2.57 -29.89 -18.08
CA PHE A 139 2.22 -31.28 -18.33
C PHE A 139 2.84 -31.76 -19.64
N ARG A 140 3.36 -32.98 -19.61
CA ARG A 140 4.01 -33.60 -20.78
C ARG A 140 3.10 -33.70 -21.97
N GLU A 141 1.82 -33.99 -21.75
CA GLU A 141 0.81 -34.08 -22.81
C GLU A 141 0.61 -32.74 -23.53
N LEU A 142 0.55 -31.63 -22.76
CA LEU A 142 0.39 -30.28 -23.33
C LEU A 142 1.61 -29.89 -24.18
N LEU A 143 2.82 -30.26 -23.75
CA LEU A 143 4.03 -30.03 -24.52
C LEU A 143 4.01 -30.84 -25.83
N ALA A 144 3.61 -32.10 -25.76
CA ALA A 144 3.50 -32.96 -26.94
C ALA A 144 2.46 -32.41 -27.94
N GLN A 145 1.30 -31.94 -27.45
CA GLN A 145 0.28 -31.32 -28.30
C GLN A 145 0.79 -30.00 -28.93
N ALA A 146 1.43 -29.13 -28.14
CA ALA A 146 2.00 -27.89 -28.65
C ALA A 146 3.07 -28.13 -29.71
N SER A 147 3.86 -29.21 -29.59
CA SER A 147 4.96 -29.55 -30.51
C SER A 147 4.50 -30.08 -31.87
N THR A 148 3.21 -30.17 -32.13
CA THR A 148 2.67 -30.58 -33.44
C THR A 148 2.79 -29.49 -34.51
N SER A 149 2.96 -28.23 -34.13
CA SER A 149 3.13 -27.08 -35.03
C SER A 149 4.08 -26.04 -34.40
N PHE A 150 4.90 -25.39 -35.23
CA PHE A 150 5.74 -24.28 -34.78
C PHE A 150 4.92 -23.14 -34.17
N ALA A 151 3.77 -22.82 -34.72
CA ALA A 151 2.88 -21.78 -34.22
C ALA A 151 2.33 -22.12 -32.80
N LEU A 152 1.83 -23.36 -32.66
CA LEU A 152 1.30 -23.82 -31.36
C LEU A 152 2.39 -23.88 -30.28
N LEU A 153 3.61 -24.31 -30.63
CA LEU A 153 4.72 -24.35 -29.67
C LEU A 153 5.17 -22.94 -29.28
N ASP A 154 5.21 -22.01 -30.24
CA ASP A 154 5.52 -20.61 -29.96
C ASP A 154 4.46 -19.94 -29.07
N ASP A 155 3.18 -20.17 -29.36
CA ASP A 155 2.07 -19.68 -28.53
C ASP A 155 2.10 -20.28 -27.13
N PHE A 156 2.39 -21.56 -26.98
CA PHE A 156 2.54 -22.22 -25.69
C PHE A 156 3.69 -21.62 -24.86
N VAL A 157 4.89 -21.50 -25.47
CA VAL A 157 6.07 -20.91 -24.81
C VAL A 157 5.80 -19.47 -24.44
N SER A 158 5.26 -18.68 -25.36
CA SER A 158 4.92 -17.27 -25.11
C SER A 158 3.85 -17.13 -24.04
N GLY A 159 2.85 -17.99 -24.02
CA GLY A 159 1.78 -18.01 -23.02
C GLY A 159 2.33 -18.30 -21.60
N LEU A 160 3.20 -19.29 -21.46
CA LEU A 160 3.85 -19.61 -20.18
C LEU A 160 4.71 -18.44 -19.68
N ILE A 161 5.53 -17.88 -20.55
CA ILE A 161 6.36 -16.72 -20.23
C ILE A 161 5.48 -15.56 -19.77
N ASN A 162 4.48 -15.17 -20.54
CA ASN A 162 3.60 -14.05 -20.24
C ASN A 162 2.81 -14.25 -18.94
N SER A 163 2.36 -15.47 -18.65
CA SER A 163 1.64 -15.79 -17.41
C SER A 163 2.47 -15.52 -16.16
N VAL A 164 3.72 -15.95 -16.13
CA VAL A 164 4.61 -15.74 -14.99
C VAL A 164 4.93 -14.25 -14.82
N TYR A 165 5.24 -13.56 -15.92
CA TYR A 165 5.57 -12.14 -15.89
C TYR A 165 4.41 -11.27 -15.45
N ALA A 166 3.25 -11.46 -16.09
CA ALA A 166 2.05 -10.72 -15.73
C ALA A 166 1.73 -10.92 -14.24
N GLY A 167 1.84 -12.14 -13.72
CA GLY A 167 1.65 -12.44 -12.30
C GLY A 167 2.65 -11.71 -11.40
N MET A 168 3.93 -11.66 -11.78
CA MET A 168 4.96 -10.94 -11.02
C MET A 168 4.72 -9.43 -10.99
N GLU A 169 4.41 -8.82 -12.14
CA GLU A 169 4.17 -7.37 -12.26
C GLU A 169 2.91 -6.94 -11.50
N ILE A 170 1.81 -7.69 -11.61
CA ILE A 170 0.57 -7.41 -10.86
C ILE A 170 0.80 -7.52 -9.34
N ALA A 171 1.51 -8.57 -8.89
CA ALA A 171 1.81 -8.74 -7.48
C ALA A 171 2.74 -7.65 -6.96
N GLU A 172 3.70 -7.17 -7.76
CA GLU A 172 4.59 -6.07 -7.42
C GLU A 172 3.82 -4.76 -7.33
N TRP A 173 2.98 -4.44 -8.32
CA TRP A 173 2.08 -3.28 -8.31
C TRP A 173 1.25 -3.21 -7.02
N ASN A 174 0.54 -4.29 -6.71
CA ASN A 174 -0.26 -4.37 -5.48
C ASN A 174 0.58 -4.23 -4.21
N THR A 175 1.79 -4.79 -4.20
CA THR A 175 2.67 -4.68 -3.02
C THR A 175 3.19 -3.26 -2.83
N PHE A 176 3.47 -2.51 -3.89
CA PHE A 176 3.89 -1.11 -3.80
C PHE A 176 2.75 -0.22 -3.32
N LYS A 177 1.53 -0.39 -3.84
CA LYS A 177 0.34 0.30 -3.33
C LYS A 177 0.13 -0.02 -1.84
N LYS A 178 0.21 -1.29 -1.45
CA LYS A 178 0.14 -1.71 -0.05
C LYS A 178 1.19 -1.03 0.83
N ALA A 179 2.44 -0.92 0.37
CA ALA A 179 3.49 -0.25 1.13
C ALA A 179 3.18 1.23 1.40
N ILE A 180 2.64 1.94 0.41
CA ILE A 180 2.22 3.34 0.53
C ILE A 180 1.07 3.47 1.55
N VAL A 181 0.04 2.63 1.45
CA VAL A 181 -1.10 2.66 2.39
C VAL A 181 -0.67 2.31 3.82
N VAL A 182 0.19 1.31 3.99
CA VAL A 182 0.73 0.93 5.31
C VAL A 182 1.57 2.08 5.90
N ALA A 183 2.38 2.77 5.09
CA ALA A 183 3.16 3.92 5.53
C ALA A 183 2.26 5.08 5.96
N LYS A 184 1.18 5.35 5.21
CA LYS A 184 0.15 6.33 5.60
C LYS A 184 -0.49 5.97 6.95
N ASN A 185 -0.91 4.71 7.12
CA ASN A 185 -1.55 4.23 8.34
C ASN A 185 -0.61 4.21 9.56
N LYS A 186 0.70 4.21 9.34
CA LYS A 186 1.74 4.38 10.36
C LYS A 186 2.18 5.83 10.55
N ASN A 187 1.45 6.78 10.01
CA ASN A 187 1.73 8.22 10.09
C ASN A 187 3.13 8.63 9.58
N PHE A 188 3.71 7.88 8.62
CA PHE A 188 5.00 8.24 8.03
C PHE A 188 4.92 9.51 7.18
N PHE A 189 3.73 9.84 6.69
CA PHE A 189 3.46 11.00 5.86
C PHE A 189 2.74 12.11 6.66
N LYS A 190 2.95 13.35 6.28
CA LYS A 190 2.04 14.42 6.67
C LYS A 190 0.73 14.23 5.92
N ILE A 191 -0.39 14.35 6.62
CA ILE A 191 -1.72 14.15 6.04
C ILE A 191 -2.43 15.49 5.98
N GLN A 192 -3.02 15.79 4.83
CA GLN A 192 -3.92 16.92 4.63
C GLN A 192 -5.22 16.40 4.04
N HIS A 193 -6.33 16.72 4.70
CA HIS A 193 -7.65 16.41 4.15
C HIS A 193 -8.04 17.47 3.14
N ILE A 194 -8.56 17.03 2.00
CA ILE A 194 -9.07 17.89 0.94
C ILE A 194 -10.46 17.42 0.50
N GLU A 195 -11.30 18.38 0.16
CA GLU A 195 -12.54 18.04 -0.52
C GLU A 195 -12.24 17.52 -1.93
N TYR A 196 -13.15 16.69 -2.42
CA TYR A 196 -13.03 16.16 -3.78
C TYR A 196 -13.02 17.33 -4.80
N PRO A 197 -12.16 17.30 -5.83
CA PRO A 197 -12.05 18.42 -6.79
C PRO A 197 -13.38 18.72 -7.49
N THR A 198 -13.74 19.98 -7.46
CA THR A 198 -14.91 20.58 -8.15
C THR A 198 -14.47 21.86 -8.82
N GLU A 199 -15.29 22.42 -9.73
CA GLU A 199 -15.01 23.72 -10.36
C GLU A 199 -14.70 24.83 -9.34
N ALA A 200 -15.32 24.78 -8.17
CA ALA A 200 -15.17 25.80 -7.13
C ALA A 200 -13.82 25.71 -6.38
N ASN A 201 -13.31 24.50 -6.10
CA ASN A 201 -12.17 24.30 -5.21
C ASN A 201 -10.88 23.84 -5.92
N VAL A 202 -10.93 23.48 -7.20
CA VAL A 202 -9.78 22.93 -7.94
C VAL A 202 -8.59 23.89 -7.99
N LYS A 203 -8.84 25.19 -8.07
CA LYS A 203 -7.77 26.21 -8.09
C LYS A 203 -7.03 26.29 -6.76
N ASP A 204 -7.77 26.26 -5.67
CA ASP A 204 -7.19 26.27 -4.31
C ASP A 204 -6.44 24.99 -4.03
N LEU A 205 -6.95 23.85 -4.47
CA LEU A 205 -6.25 22.56 -4.41
C LEU A 205 -4.92 22.63 -5.18
N MET A 206 -4.92 23.10 -6.40
CA MET A 206 -3.71 23.23 -7.23
C MET A 206 -2.72 24.22 -6.62
N HIS A 207 -3.19 25.33 -6.08
CA HIS A 207 -2.35 26.28 -5.36
C HIS A 207 -1.70 25.63 -4.13
N ASN A 208 -2.46 24.85 -3.37
CA ASN A 208 -1.95 24.14 -2.20
C ASN A 208 -0.88 23.11 -2.58
N ILE A 209 -1.14 22.25 -3.57
CA ILE A 209 -0.19 21.26 -4.10
C ILE A 209 1.12 21.96 -4.49
N ARG A 210 1.04 23.06 -5.24
CA ARG A 210 2.20 23.88 -5.64
C ARG A 210 2.97 24.42 -4.44
N THR A 211 2.26 25.01 -3.51
CA THR A 211 2.85 25.60 -2.31
C THR A 211 3.61 24.54 -1.50
N VAL A 212 3.09 23.31 -1.43
CA VAL A 212 3.74 22.20 -0.75
C VAL A 212 4.98 21.73 -1.52
N ALA A 213 4.86 21.50 -2.83
CA ALA A 213 5.98 21.10 -3.68
C ALA A 213 7.12 22.13 -3.67
N ASP A 214 6.79 23.44 -3.78
CA ASP A 214 7.75 24.51 -3.65
C ASP A 214 8.33 24.61 -2.24
N GLY A 215 7.50 24.43 -1.22
CA GLY A 215 7.91 24.48 0.17
C GLY A 215 8.90 23.39 0.57
N MET A 216 8.81 22.20 -0.02
CA MET A 216 9.75 21.09 0.22
C MET A 216 11.17 21.39 -0.27
N LYS A 217 11.35 22.36 -1.15
CA LYS A 217 12.68 22.81 -1.63
C LYS A 217 13.51 23.56 -0.58
N PHE A 218 12.85 24.03 0.47
CA PHE A 218 13.50 24.77 1.53
C PHE A 218 13.74 23.87 2.74
N PRO A 219 14.92 23.98 3.41
CA PRO A 219 15.19 23.23 4.63
C PRO A 219 14.14 23.50 5.70
N SER A 220 13.36 22.52 6.05
CA SER A 220 12.32 22.65 7.09
C SER A 220 11.93 21.28 7.67
N SER A 221 11.32 21.29 8.85
CA SER A 221 10.69 20.12 9.45
C SER A 221 9.19 20.00 9.14
N LYS A 222 8.65 20.91 8.32
CA LYS A 222 7.22 21.05 8.10
C LYS A 222 6.60 19.85 7.34
N TYR A 223 7.36 19.25 6.43
CA TYR A 223 6.88 18.20 5.52
C TYR A 223 7.34 16.80 5.92
N ASN A 224 8.02 16.67 7.05
CA ASN A 224 8.44 15.41 7.63
C ASN A 224 7.60 15.08 8.88
N ASN A 225 7.22 13.81 9.06
CA ASN A 225 6.36 13.39 10.17
C ASN A 225 7.07 12.51 11.22
N ARG A 226 8.39 12.44 11.18
CA ARG A 226 9.18 11.55 12.06
C ARG A 226 8.89 11.76 13.56
N VAL A 227 8.69 13.00 13.99
CA VAL A 227 8.36 13.30 15.39
C VAL A 227 7.08 12.62 15.84
N GLN A 228 6.05 12.62 14.99
CA GLN A 228 4.78 11.95 15.28
C GLN A 228 4.95 10.43 15.37
N VAL A 229 5.70 9.86 14.42
CA VAL A 229 6.02 8.42 14.40
C VAL A 229 6.76 8.01 15.68
N ALA A 230 7.73 8.82 16.11
CA ALA A 230 8.47 8.58 17.35
C ALA A 230 7.57 8.70 18.58
N ALA A 231 6.70 9.72 18.62
CA ALA A 231 5.76 9.93 19.72
C ALA A 231 4.79 8.76 19.88
N GLU A 232 4.28 8.18 18.78
CA GLU A 232 3.44 6.97 18.81
C GLU A 232 4.19 5.74 19.34
N ALA A 233 5.50 5.68 19.10
CA ALA A 233 6.37 4.66 19.68
C ALA A 233 6.81 4.95 21.13
N GLY A 234 6.30 6.03 21.74
CA GLY A 234 6.67 6.47 23.10
C GLY A 234 8.06 7.10 23.20
N LEU A 235 8.64 7.53 22.08
CA LEU A 235 9.95 8.14 21.99
C LEU A 235 9.81 9.65 21.76
N SER A 236 10.69 10.44 22.39
CA SER A 236 10.81 11.87 22.13
C SER A 236 12.00 12.10 21.20
N GLU A 237 11.72 12.54 19.97
CA GLU A 237 12.74 12.84 18.97
C GLU A 237 12.70 14.32 18.58
N THR A 238 13.86 14.84 18.17
CA THR A 238 13.96 16.18 17.59
C THR A 238 13.40 16.19 16.17
N PRO A 239 12.77 17.31 15.73
CA PRO A 239 12.31 17.45 14.35
C PRO A 239 13.44 17.28 13.35
N LEU A 240 13.19 16.54 12.26
CA LEU A 240 14.12 16.45 11.15
C LEU A 240 14.01 17.67 10.26
N ILE A 241 15.16 18.26 9.92
CA ILE A 241 15.24 19.35 8.93
C ILE A 241 15.60 18.70 7.60
N THR A 242 14.62 18.56 6.72
CA THR A 242 14.75 17.90 5.42
C THR A 242 14.52 18.90 4.28
N LYS A 243 15.09 18.61 3.11
CA LYS A 243 14.94 19.37 1.87
C LYS A 243 14.81 18.39 0.71
N THR A 244 13.95 18.70 -0.24
CA THR A 244 13.73 17.88 -1.45
C THR A 244 13.68 18.78 -2.67
N ASP A 245 14.64 18.66 -3.57
CA ASP A 245 14.66 19.42 -4.82
C ASP A 245 13.63 18.85 -5.81
N TYR A 246 13.17 19.64 -6.80
CA TYR A 246 12.16 19.20 -7.77
C TYR A 246 12.52 17.92 -8.52
N ALA A 247 13.81 17.73 -8.85
CA ALA A 247 14.25 16.53 -9.53
C ALA A 247 14.07 15.25 -8.71
N ASP A 248 13.98 15.37 -7.39
CA ASP A 248 13.85 14.28 -6.44
C ASP A 248 12.42 14.14 -5.90
N GLN A 249 11.51 15.06 -6.29
CA GLN A 249 10.09 14.95 -5.96
C GLN A 249 9.37 14.00 -6.91
N ILE A 250 8.51 13.17 -6.35
CA ILE A 250 7.54 12.34 -7.07
C ILE A 250 6.15 12.71 -6.62
N VAL A 251 5.25 12.78 -7.58
CA VAL A 251 3.81 12.93 -7.34
C VAL A 251 3.10 11.72 -7.88
N ILE A 252 2.38 11.03 -7.00
CA ILE A 252 1.51 9.92 -7.38
C ILE A 252 0.08 10.41 -7.18
N ILE A 253 -0.73 10.34 -8.22
CA ILE A 253 -2.10 10.87 -8.23
C ILE A 253 -3.08 9.82 -8.74
N LYS A 254 -4.27 9.80 -8.14
CA LYS A 254 -5.38 8.99 -8.61
C LYS A 254 -5.90 9.54 -9.94
N ALA A 255 -6.12 8.65 -10.92
CA ALA A 255 -6.53 9.01 -12.28
C ALA A 255 -7.81 9.88 -12.31
N ASP A 256 -8.82 9.53 -11.53
CA ASP A 256 -10.08 10.28 -11.43
C ASP A 256 -9.87 11.73 -10.94
N ILE A 257 -8.98 11.94 -9.97
CA ILE A 257 -8.63 13.28 -9.46
C ILE A 257 -7.88 14.07 -10.52
N LEU A 258 -6.92 13.44 -11.19
CA LEU A 258 -6.16 14.09 -12.26
C LEU A 258 -7.05 14.55 -13.40
N GLU A 259 -7.96 13.68 -13.86
CA GLU A 259 -8.89 14.02 -14.94
C GLU A 259 -9.85 15.17 -14.54
N ARG A 260 -10.32 15.17 -13.28
CA ARG A 260 -11.13 16.30 -12.80
C ARG A 260 -10.34 17.62 -12.75
N ILE A 261 -9.10 17.58 -12.26
CA ILE A 261 -8.22 18.75 -12.29
C ILE A 261 -8.04 19.25 -13.73
N ASN A 262 -7.82 18.35 -14.68
CA ASN A 262 -7.64 18.71 -16.09
C ASN A 262 -8.90 19.31 -16.69
N VAL A 263 -10.07 18.72 -16.50
CA VAL A 263 -11.35 19.16 -17.06
C VAL A 263 -11.79 20.51 -16.47
N GLU A 264 -11.78 20.63 -15.14
CA GLU A 264 -12.22 21.84 -14.45
C GLU A 264 -11.27 23.03 -14.68
N THR A 265 -9.98 22.74 -14.90
CA THR A 265 -8.99 23.79 -15.19
C THR A 265 -9.01 24.21 -16.66
N LEU A 266 -9.26 23.29 -17.59
CA LEU A 266 -9.45 23.61 -19.02
C LEU A 266 -10.68 24.47 -19.24
N ALA A 267 -11.74 24.33 -18.44
CA ALA A 267 -12.92 25.17 -18.49
C ALA A 267 -12.64 26.63 -18.09
N THR A 268 -11.57 26.88 -17.32
CA THR A 268 -11.31 28.20 -16.72
C THR A 268 -10.04 28.91 -17.20
N ALA A 269 -9.10 28.23 -17.86
CA ALA A 269 -7.82 28.83 -18.27
C ALA A 269 -7.32 28.32 -19.62
N PHE A 270 -7.19 29.24 -20.55
CA PHE A 270 -6.49 29.04 -21.81
C PHE A 270 -5.01 28.69 -21.59
N HIS A 271 -4.55 27.57 -22.16
CA HIS A 271 -3.17 27.29 -22.58
C HIS A 271 -2.03 27.30 -21.57
N THR A 272 -2.13 26.60 -20.47
CA THR A 272 -0.92 26.16 -19.75
C THR A 272 -0.94 24.64 -19.57
N ASN A 273 0.10 23.98 -20.09
CA ASN A 273 0.33 22.55 -19.84
C ASN A 273 0.61 22.36 -18.35
N TYR A 274 -0.35 21.80 -17.61
CA TYR A 274 -0.19 21.50 -16.19
C TYR A 274 0.81 20.39 -15.94
N THR A 275 1.14 19.59 -16.94
CA THR A 275 2.15 18.53 -16.89
C THR A 275 3.58 19.03 -16.69
N ASP A 276 3.90 20.28 -17.06
CA ASP A 276 5.23 20.89 -16.80
C ASP A 276 5.44 21.27 -15.33
N PHE A 277 4.50 20.95 -14.49
CA PHE A 277 4.36 21.49 -13.17
C PHE A 277 4.98 20.62 -12.07
N LEU A 278 5.07 19.32 -12.29
CA LEU A 278 5.54 18.33 -11.35
C LEU A 278 6.65 17.53 -12.01
N SER A 279 7.82 17.45 -11.40
CA SER A 279 9.02 16.89 -12.04
C SER A 279 8.84 15.41 -12.44
N GLN A 280 8.04 14.64 -11.71
CA GLN A 280 7.71 13.27 -12.03
C GLN A 280 6.30 12.92 -11.54
N LEU A 281 5.38 12.78 -12.50
CA LEU A 281 3.99 12.43 -12.25
C LEU A 281 3.77 10.95 -12.54
N ILE A 282 3.21 10.21 -11.59
CA ILE A 282 2.77 8.83 -11.76
C ILE A 282 1.26 8.80 -11.52
N VAL A 283 0.53 8.23 -12.46
CA VAL A 283 -0.92 8.09 -12.37
C VAL A 283 -1.25 6.67 -11.96
N VAL A 284 -2.11 6.54 -10.95
CA VAL A 284 -2.62 5.25 -10.48
C VAL A 284 -4.14 5.20 -10.63
N ASP A 285 -4.67 4.01 -10.81
CA ASP A 285 -6.12 3.75 -10.81
C ASP A 285 -6.75 4.20 -9.49
N ASP A 286 -6.24 3.65 -8.40
CA ASP A 286 -6.49 4.03 -7.02
C ASP A 286 -5.29 3.64 -6.15
N PHE A 287 -5.31 3.98 -4.87
CA PHE A 287 -4.31 3.54 -3.90
C PHE A 287 -4.74 2.28 -3.14
N GLY A 288 -5.94 1.75 -3.42
CA GLY A 288 -6.38 0.45 -2.90
C GLY A 288 -5.50 -0.68 -3.43
N TYR A 289 -5.48 -1.79 -2.71
CA TYR A 289 -4.70 -2.95 -3.10
C TYR A 289 -5.43 -4.25 -2.79
N ASP A 290 -5.14 -5.29 -3.57
CA ASP A 290 -5.67 -6.61 -3.34
C ASP A 290 -4.83 -7.36 -2.30
N GLU A 291 -5.48 -7.94 -1.31
CA GLU A 291 -4.86 -8.90 -0.40
C GLU A 291 -4.95 -10.31 -0.98
N TYR A 292 -3.78 -10.96 -1.06
CA TYR A 292 -3.69 -12.34 -1.49
C TYR A 292 -3.70 -13.32 -0.32
N ASP A 293 -4.44 -14.41 -0.47
CA ASP A 293 -4.26 -15.60 0.34
C ASP A 293 -2.93 -16.28 -0.09
N ARG A 294 -1.94 -16.19 0.78
CA ARG A 294 -0.58 -16.68 0.48
C ARG A 294 -0.49 -18.21 0.38
N GLU A 295 -1.48 -18.94 0.92
CA GLU A 295 -1.52 -20.39 0.83
C GLU A 295 -2.19 -20.86 -0.45
N LYS A 296 -3.25 -20.17 -0.87
CA LYS A 296 -4.07 -20.55 -2.03
C LYS A 296 -3.70 -19.79 -3.31
N GLY A 297 -2.98 -18.68 -3.22
CA GLY A 297 -2.65 -17.81 -4.34
C GLY A 297 -3.88 -17.11 -4.95
N THR A 298 -4.97 -16.98 -4.19
CA THR A 298 -6.21 -16.32 -4.60
C THR A 298 -6.35 -14.95 -3.95
N ILE A 299 -7.12 -14.05 -4.57
CA ILE A 299 -7.46 -12.77 -3.97
C ILE A 299 -8.41 -13.02 -2.80
N LYS A 300 -8.05 -12.56 -1.61
CA LYS A 300 -8.83 -12.64 -0.39
C LYS A 300 -9.85 -11.52 -0.28
N GLY A 301 -9.49 -10.33 -0.74
CA GLY A 301 -10.32 -9.14 -0.73
C GLY A 301 -9.56 -7.93 -1.21
N HIS A 302 -10.29 -6.84 -1.43
CA HIS A 302 -9.74 -5.54 -1.77
C HIS A 302 -9.73 -4.63 -0.53
N VAL A 303 -8.68 -3.87 -0.36
CA VAL A 303 -8.54 -2.86 0.70
C VAL A 303 -8.56 -1.49 0.05
N ASP A 304 -9.61 -0.73 0.30
CA ASP A 304 -9.76 0.63 -0.20
C ASP A 304 -8.79 1.59 0.49
N SER A 305 -8.49 2.70 -0.17
CA SER A 305 -7.66 3.77 0.38
C SER A 305 -8.23 5.15 0.06
N ASP A 306 -8.24 6.03 1.05
CA ASP A 306 -8.69 7.42 0.93
C ASP A 306 -7.61 8.36 0.33
N ILE A 307 -6.45 7.82 -0.05
CA ILE A 307 -5.37 8.61 -0.64
C ILE A 307 -5.81 9.06 -2.03
N GLY A 308 -5.78 10.37 -2.24
CA GLY A 308 -6.01 10.96 -3.55
C GLY A 308 -4.74 11.36 -4.28
N ILE A 309 -3.81 12.01 -3.54
CA ILE A 309 -2.55 12.50 -4.06
C ILE A 309 -1.45 12.25 -3.01
N LEU A 310 -0.29 11.80 -3.46
CA LEU A 310 0.92 11.67 -2.66
C LEU A 310 2.03 12.49 -3.31
N ILE A 311 2.62 13.43 -2.58
CA ILE A 311 3.83 14.16 -2.96
C ILE A 311 4.93 13.71 -2.01
N ALA A 312 6.00 13.13 -2.53
CA ALA A 312 7.06 12.58 -1.72
C ALA A 312 8.43 12.75 -2.36
N ASP A 313 9.45 12.68 -1.52
CA ASP A 313 10.83 12.51 -1.94
C ASP A 313 11.03 11.08 -2.48
N LYS A 314 11.76 10.93 -3.59
CA LYS A 314 12.17 9.61 -4.13
C LYS A 314 12.88 8.76 -3.09
N GLU A 315 13.66 9.41 -2.21
CA GLU A 315 14.36 8.74 -1.14
C GLU A 315 13.42 8.16 -0.06
N ALA A 316 12.16 8.56 -0.02
CA ALA A 316 11.18 7.92 0.86
C ALA A 316 10.90 6.46 0.47
N PHE A 317 11.04 6.12 -0.82
CA PHE A 317 10.75 4.78 -1.33
C PHE A 317 12.02 3.94 -1.36
N GLN A 318 12.11 2.96 -0.47
CA GLN A 318 13.24 2.06 -0.33
C GLN A 318 12.86 0.68 -0.87
N PHE A 319 12.77 0.57 -2.22
CA PHE A 319 12.35 -0.63 -2.93
C PHE A 319 13.55 -1.27 -3.62
N TYR A 320 13.93 -2.46 -3.18
CA TYR A 320 15.10 -3.19 -3.65
C TYR A 320 14.77 -4.62 -4.02
N ASP A 321 15.27 -5.07 -5.17
CA ASP A 321 15.30 -6.48 -5.53
C ASP A 321 16.45 -7.17 -4.80
N ARG A 322 16.17 -8.31 -4.14
CA ARG A 322 17.16 -9.05 -3.32
C ARG A 322 17.54 -10.38 -3.95
N LEU A 323 16.57 -11.09 -4.48
CA LEU A 323 16.78 -12.37 -5.13
C LEU A 323 15.71 -12.62 -6.18
N LEU A 324 16.17 -13.03 -7.37
CA LEU A 324 15.32 -13.64 -8.37
C LEU A 324 15.98 -14.95 -8.78
N THR A 325 15.33 -16.08 -8.47
CA THR A 325 15.84 -17.40 -8.81
C THR A 325 14.71 -18.35 -9.16
N SER A 326 15.01 -19.41 -9.85
CA SER A 326 14.07 -20.47 -10.19
C SER A 326 14.67 -21.84 -9.91
N GLY A 327 13.81 -22.80 -9.61
CA GLY A 327 14.15 -24.20 -9.47
C GLY A 327 12.94 -25.06 -9.80
N GLY A 328 13.13 -26.30 -10.18
CA GLY A 328 12.01 -27.16 -10.51
C GLY A 328 12.38 -28.63 -10.54
N ASP A 329 11.34 -29.44 -10.36
CA ASP A 329 11.43 -30.88 -10.30
C ASP A 329 10.40 -31.57 -11.20
N TYR A 330 10.74 -32.77 -11.67
CA TYR A 330 9.84 -33.63 -12.40
C TYR A 330 9.04 -34.53 -11.47
N ASN A 331 7.73 -34.49 -11.62
CA ASN A 331 6.82 -35.36 -10.87
C ASN A 331 6.39 -36.55 -11.74
N ASN A 332 6.90 -37.74 -11.39
CA ASN A 332 6.58 -38.99 -12.09
C ASN A 332 5.12 -39.44 -11.91
N SER A 333 4.43 -38.98 -10.85
CA SER A 333 3.06 -39.42 -10.57
C SER A 333 2.05 -38.88 -11.55
N ASN A 334 2.27 -37.66 -12.06
CA ASN A 334 1.37 -36.96 -12.96
C ASN A 334 2.03 -36.51 -14.26
N LEU A 335 3.24 -37.00 -14.53
CA LEU A 335 4.01 -36.70 -15.74
C LEU A 335 4.12 -35.20 -16.02
N SER A 336 4.44 -34.41 -14.97
CA SER A 336 4.57 -32.96 -15.08
C SER A 336 5.88 -32.44 -14.52
N TRP A 337 6.31 -31.29 -15.01
CA TRP A 337 7.38 -30.49 -14.43
C TRP A 337 6.78 -29.34 -13.66
N THR A 338 7.18 -29.17 -12.41
CA THR A 338 6.78 -28.02 -11.62
C THR A 338 7.99 -27.15 -11.36
N TYR A 339 7.91 -25.91 -11.78
CA TYR A 339 8.92 -24.87 -11.59
C TYR A 339 8.42 -23.85 -10.60
N MET A 340 9.31 -23.35 -9.76
CA MET A 340 9.05 -22.30 -8.78
C MET A 340 9.94 -21.13 -9.07
N PHE A 341 9.34 -19.98 -9.37
CA PHE A 341 10.05 -18.71 -9.48
C PHE A 341 9.97 -17.99 -8.15
N HIS A 342 11.12 -17.66 -7.57
CA HIS A 342 11.23 -16.99 -6.28
C HIS A 342 11.61 -15.54 -6.49
N VAL A 343 10.82 -14.64 -5.89
CA VAL A 343 11.05 -13.20 -5.91
C VAL A 343 11.14 -12.72 -4.46
N TRP A 344 12.32 -12.24 -4.06
CA TRP A 344 12.53 -11.67 -2.75
C TRP A 344 12.88 -10.20 -2.89
N GLN A 345 12.19 -9.35 -2.12
CA GLN A 345 12.34 -7.90 -2.19
C GLN A 345 12.32 -7.28 -0.79
N THR A 346 13.01 -6.15 -0.66
CA THR A 346 12.82 -5.21 0.44
C THR A 346 11.96 -4.08 -0.09
N ILE A 347 10.75 -3.93 0.44
CA ILE A 347 9.78 -2.90 0.03
C ILE A 347 9.42 -2.12 1.28
N ALA A 348 9.99 -0.94 1.44
CA ALA A 348 9.77 -0.10 2.60
C ALA A 348 9.60 1.35 2.20
N VAL A 349 8.84 2.09 2.98
CA VAL A 349 8.72 3.55 2.90
C VAL A 349 9.36 4.12 4.15
N SER A 350 10.25 5.08 3.97
CA SER A 350 11.02 5.70 5.06
C SER A 350 10.26 6.90 5.64
N SER A 351 10.29 7.04 6.95
CA SER A 351 9.78 8.23 7.65
C SER A 351 10.82 9.36 7.76
N LEU A 352 12.05 9.15 7.24
CA LEU A 352 13.15 10.12 7.33
C LEU A 352 13.12 11.19 6.23
N CYS A 353 12.23 11.09 5.25
CA CYS A 353 12.13 11.95 4.09
C CYS A 353 10.86 12.82 4.13
N ASN A 354 10.83 13.86 3.27
CA ASN A 354 9.63 14.66 3.08
C ASN A 354 8.56 13.86 2.35
N ALA A 355 7.35 13.84 2.88
CA ALA A 355 6.20 13.29 2.19
C ALA A 355 4.89 13.87 2.72
N MET A 356 3.96 14.16 1.81
CA MET A 356 2.62 14.65 2.12
C MET A 356 1.57 13.88 1.34
N VAL A 357 0.56 13.42 2.03
CA VAL A 357 -0.62 12.74 1.48
C VAL A 357 -1.81 13.68 1.55
N TYR A 358 -2.54 13.78 0.45
CA TYR A 358 -3.85 14.40 0.38
C TYR A 358 -4.90 13.30 0.39
N GLU A 359 -5.72 13.30 1.44
CA GLU A 359 -6.88 12.40 1.54
C GLU A 359 -8.09 13.08 0.95
N THR A 360 -8.71 12.42 -0.03
CA THR A 360 -9.96 12.87 -0.62
C THR A 360 -11.11 12.10 0.01
N THR A 361 -11.97 12.79 0.71
CA THR A 361 -13.21 12.22 1.21
C THR A 361 -14.38 12.76 0.41
N ASN A 362 -15.19 11.89 -0.18
CA ASN A 362 -16.49 12.29 -0.76
C ASN A 362 -17.49 12.70 0.33
N ALA A 363 -17.28 12.23 1.53
CA ALA A 363 -17.85 12.72 2.78
C ALA A 363 -16.79 12.50 3.87
N PRO A 364 -16.61 13.43 4.82
CA PRO A 364 -15.67 13.24 5.90
C PRO A 364 -16.00 11.94 6.62
N LYS A 365 -15.01 11.01 6.67
CA LYS A 365 -15.16 9.75 7.39
C LYS A 365 -15.04 10.03 8.87
N LEU A 366 -16.02 9.56 9.63
CA LEU A 366 -15.98 9.70 11.08
C LEU A 366 -14.75 8.97 11.65
N ILE A 367 -13.87 9.71 12.31
CA ILE A 367 -12.68 9.18 12.99
C ILE A 367 -12.95 9.02 14.48
N GLY A 368 -13.71 9.95 15.07
CA GLY A 368 -14.03 9.92 16.48
C GLY A 368 -15.24 10.78 16.84
N ILE A 369 -15.81 10.49 17.99
CA ILE A 369 -16.81 11.33 18.66
C ILE A 369 -16.21 11.75 19.99
N SER A 370 -16.24 13.03 20.32
CA SER A 370 -15.87 13.56 21.62
C SER A 370 -17.10 14.04 22.36
N VAL A 371 -17.08 13.98 23.68
CA VAL A 371 -18.13 14.51 24.54
C VAL A 371 -17.51 15.41 25.60
N ASP A 372 -18.25 16.44 26.03
CA ASP A 372 -17.82 17.35 27.10
C ASP A 372 -17.86 16.67 28.46
N LYS A 373 -18.73 15.67 28.65
CA LYS A 373 -18.91 14.92 29.89
C LYS A 373 -19.12 13.44 29.63
N THR A 374 -18.36 12.59 30.30
CA THR A 374 -18.51 11.13 30.26
C THR A 374 -19.41 10.56 31.36
N SER A 375 -19.77 11.37 32.34
CA SER A 375 -20.69 11.01 33.42
C SER A 375 -21.63 12.16 33.76
N VAL A 376 -22.88 11.80 34.06
CA VAL A 376 -23.97 12.72 34.40
C VAL A 376 -24.70 12.18 35.62
N GLU A 377 -25.04 13.04 36.57
CA GLU A 377 -25.86 12.68 37.70
C GLU A 377 -27.18 13.44 37.68
N LEU A 378 -28.28 12.72 37.79
CA LEU A 378 -29.63 13.24 37.91
C LEU A 378 -30.11 13.06 39.37
N THR A 379 -30.60 14.16 39.97
CA THR A 379 -31.09 14.19 41.34
C THR A 379 -32.53 14.67 41.39
N ALA A 380 -33.08 14.78 42.61
CA ALA A 380 -34.41 15.36 42.80
C ALA A 380 -34.48 16.85 42.38
N GLU A 381 -33.36 17.57 42.47
CA GLU A 381 -33.25 18.99 42.11
C GLU A 381 -32.80 19.16 40.65
N ALA A 382 -31.83 18.37 40.22
CA ALA A 382 -31.31 18.36 38.82
C ALA A 382 -32.01 17.26 38.02
N THR A 383 -33.20 17.55 37.52
CA THR A 383 -34.05 16.57 36.80
C THR A 383 -33.62 16.32 35.36
N SER A 384 -32.74 17.11 34.78
CA SER A 384 -32.19 16.95 33.44
C SER A 384 -30.74 17.41 33.36
N ALA A 385 -29.98 16.78 32.47
CA ALA A 385 -28.61 17.17 32.19
C ALA A 385 -28.29 17.03 30.71
N GLU A 386 -27.48 17.94 30.21
CA GLU A 386 -27.07 17.96 28.79
C GLU A 386 -25.59 17.57 28.66
N VAL A 387 -25.33 16.79 27.64
CA VAL A 387 -23.99 16.39 27.18
C VAL A 387 -23.82 16.85 25.73
N LYS A 388 -22.82 17.69 25.51
CA LYS A 388 -22.46 18.12 24.15
C LYS A 388 -21.51 17.12 23.52
N TYR A 389 -21.70 16.87 22.24
CA TYR A 389 -20.80 16.03 21.47
C TYR A 389 -20.29 16.77 20.25
N ASP A 390 -19.09 16.42 19.81
CA ASP A 390 -18.50 16.89 18.56
C ASP A 390 -17.90 15.72 17.79
N PHE A 391 -17.92 15.85 16.46
CA PHE A 391 -17.30 14.89 15.58
C PHE A 391 -15.85 15.25 15.27
N TYR A 392 -15.05 14.23 15.06
CA TYR A 392 -13.75 14.40 14.45
C TYR A 392 -13.70 13.59 13.15
N PRO A 393 -13.49 14.23 11.98
CA PRO A 393 -13.32 15.68 11.77
C PRO A 393 -14.62 16.49 11.96
N GLU A 394 -14.49 17.78 12.32
CA GLU A 394 -15.60 18.68 12.66
C GLU A 394 -16.66 18.86 11.55
N ASN A 395 -16.23 18.69 10.29
CA ASN A 395 -17.09 18.78 9.12
C ASN A 395 -17.87 17.50 8.79
N PHE A 396 -17.76 16.46 9.64
CA PHE A 396 -18.56 15.27 9.49
C PHE A 396 -20.05 15.57 9.72
N ALA A 397 -20.90 15.11 8.81
CA ALA A 397 -22.34 15.23 8.90
C ALA A 397 -22.95 13.83 9.06
N GLY A 398 -23.60 13.60 10.20
CA GLY A 398 -24.26 12.33 10.48
C GLY A 398 -25.14 12.44 11.71
N ASP A 399 -26.21 11.69 11.75
CA ASP A 399 -27.14 11.64 12.89
C ASP A 399 -26.58 10.68 13.96
N VAL A 400 -26.65 11.14 15.21
CA VAL A 400 -26.22 10.35 16.36
C VAL A 400 -27.41 9.61 16.96
N ALA A 401 -27.21 8.36 17.32
CA ALA A 401 -28.11 7.56 18.10
C ALA A 401 -27.53 7.24 19.48
N VAL A 402 -28.38 7.21 20.47
CA VAL A 402 -28.02 6.83 21.85
C VAL A 402 -28.75 5.55 22.19
N THR A 403 -28.00 4.53 22.58
CA THR A 403 -28.56 3.22 22.96
C THR A 403 -28.15 2.86 24.39
N LEU A 404 -29.08 2.29 25.14
CA LEU A 404 -28.80 1.77 26.48
C LEU A 404 -27.94 0.50 26.37
N ALA A 405 -26.76 0.50 26.99
CA ALA A 405 -25.87 -0.64 26.99
C ALA A 405 -26.03 -1.51 28.25
N THR A 406 -26.03 -0.88 29.42
CA THR A 406 -26.23 -1.58 30.70
C THR A 406 -27.01 -0.69 31.67
N ALA A 407 -27.78 -1.32 32.53
CA ALA A 407 -28.55 -0.63 33.56
C ALA A 407 -28.55 -1.45 34.86
N THR A 408 -28.47 -0.76 36.01
CA THR A 408 -28.60 -1.37 37.31
C THR A 408 -29.55 -0.53 38.19
N LYS A 409 -30.29 -1.18 39.09
CA LYS A 409 -31.04 -0.52 40.17
C LYS A 409 -30.57 -1.11 41.49
N ASP A 410 -30.11 -0.26 42.38
CA ASP A 410 -29.60 -0.67 43.71
C ASP A 410 -28.55 -1.79 43.63
N GLY A 411 -27.72 -1.76 42.57
CA GLY A 411 -26.67 -2.75 42.27
C GLY A 411 -27.15 -4.03 41.58
N VAL A 412 -28.45 -4.18 41.28
CA VAL A 412 -29.01 -5.33 40.55
C VAL A 412 -29.29 -4.95 39.10
N VAL A 413 -28.98 -5.84 38.16
CA VAL A 413 -29.20 -5.61 36.72
C VAL A 413 -30.67 -5.31 36.47
N ALA A 414 -30.95 -4.23 35.77
CA ALA A 414 -32.28 -3.79 35.37
C ALA A 414 -32.36 -3.73 33.83
N GLU A 415 -33.52 -4.10 33.27
CA GLU A 415 -33.75 -4.03 31.82
C GLU A 415 -34.04 -2.59 31.34
N THR A 416 -34.55 -1.75 32.22
CA THR A 416 -34.97 -0.37 31.93
C THR A 416 -34.52 0.58 33.04
N VAL A 417 -34.23 1.82 32.68
CA VAL A 417 -33.95 2.91 33.58
C VAL A 417 -34.97 4.02 33.32
N PRO A 418 -35.50 4.69 34.36
CA PRO A 418 -36.46 5.77 34.19
C PRO A 418 -35.77 7.09 33.83
N VAL A 419 -35.04 7.06 32.70
CA VAL A 419 -34.34 8.20 32.08
C VAL A 419 -34.79 8.31 30.64
N ASP A 420 -35.39 9.43 30.30
CA ASP A 420 -35.72 9.78 28.91
C ASP A 420 -34.50 10.40 28.25
N VAL A 421 -34.15 9.90 27.05
CA VAL A 421 -33.00 10.39 26.28
C VAL A 421 -33.51 11.04 25.00
N SER A 422 -33.11 12.27 24.78
CA SER A 422 -33.38 12.99 23.54
C SER A 422 -32.11 13.54 22.92
N VAL A 423 -32.00 13.48 21.60
CA VAL A 423 -30.84 13.95 20.84
C VAL A 423 -31.26 15.12 19.97
N ASN A 424 -30.60 16.25 20.12
CA ASN A 424 -30.75 17.40 19.23
C ASN A 424 -29.55 17.45 18.29
N GLN A 425 -29.75 17.00 17.05
CA GLN A 425 -28.70 16.95 16.03
C GLN A 425 -28.20 18.36 15.63
N ALA A 426 -29.07 19.35 15.63
CA ALA A 426 -28.73 20.71 15.21
C ALA A 426 -27.80 21.43 16.21
N THR A 427 -27.99 21.18 17.51
CA THR A 427 -27.16 21.75 18.59
C THR A 427 -26.05 20.80 19.06
N LYS A 428 -26.00 19.59 18.49
CA LYS A 428 -25.08 18.51 18.89
C LYS A 428 -25.14 18.22 20.41
N THR A 429 -26.38 18.07 20.93
CA THR A 429 -26.60 17.88 22.36
C THR A 429 -27.44 16.63 22.61
N VAL A 430 -27.07 15.86 23.63
CA VAL A 430 -27.85 14.76 24.18
C VAL A 430 -28.38 15.20 25.54
N THR A 431 -29.68 15.16 25.73
CA THR A 431 -30.34 15.48 26.99
C THR A 431 -30.82 14.22 27.66
N PHE A 432 -30.38 14.00 28.88
CA PHE A 432 -30.87 12.95 29.75
C PHE A 432 -31.82 13.60 30.77
N ALA A 433 -33.05 13.11 30.86
CA ALA A 433 -34.05 13.65 31.74
C ALA A 433 -34.69 12.54 32.60
N LYS A 434 -34.94 12.86 33.88
CA LYS A 434 -35.65 11.93 34.77
C LYS A 434 -37.10 11.74 34.30
N ASN A 435 -37.51 10.48 34.10
CA ASN A 435 -38.86 10.17 33.76
C ASN A 435 -39.81 10.30 34.96
N ALA A 436 -41.04 10.78 34.74
CA ALA A 436 -42.03 10.95 35.78
C ALA A 436 -42.45 9.63 36.49
N SER A 437 -42.22 8.49 35.86
CA SER A 437 -42.52 7.16 36.42
C SER A 437 -41.39 6.55 37.26
N ALA A 438 -40.34 7.34 37.57
CA ALA A 438 -39.17 6.89 38.34
C ALA A 438 -39.57 6.44 39.75
N GLN A 439 -39.29 5.19 40.09
CA GLN A 439 -39.49 4.63 41.44
C GLN A 439 -38.25 4.95 42.32
N THR A 440 -38.46 5.00 43.64
CA THR A 440 -37.36 5.19 44.62
C THR A 440 -36.29 4.13 44.42
N GLY A 441 -35.04 4.58 44.44
CA GLY A 441 -33.84 3.75 44.27
C GLY A 441 -32.69 4.49 43.61
N ALA A 442 -31.52 3.90 43.66
CA ALA A 442 -30.32 4.36 42.93
C ALA A 442 -30.15 3.60 41.62
N TYR A 443 -30.17 4.32 40.52
CA TYR A 443 -30.02 3.74 39.17
C TYR A 443 -28.68 4.19 38.58
N GLU A 444 -27.99 3.24 37.96
CA GLU A 444 -26.82 3.52 37.17
C GLU A 444 -27.05 2.94 35.74
N ALA A 445 -26.83 3.75 34.72
CA ALA A 445 -26.98 3.35 33.34
C ALA A 445 -25.76 3.77 32.51
N LYS A 446 -25.38 2.94 31.57
CA LYS A 446 -24.39 3.28 30.55
C LYS A 446 -25.07 3.34 29.19
N TYR A 447 -24.92 4.47 28.54
CA TYR A 447 -25.41 4.71 27.20
C TYR A 447 -24.27 4.75 26.20
N ILE A 448 -24.47 4.13 25.05
CA ILE A 448 -23.53 4.21 23.91
C ILE A 448 -24.04 5.30 22.98
N LEU A 449 -23.20 6.29 22.73
CA LEU A 449 -23.37 7.33 21.73
C LEU A 449 -22.60 6.92 20.47
N ALA A 450 -23.28 6.69 19.37
CA ALA A 450 -22.68 6.31 18.09
C ALA A 450 -23.43 6.98 16.93
N VAL A 451 -22.79 7.08 15.76
CA VAL A 451 -23.49 7.50 14.55
C VAL A 451 -24.44 6.41 14.10
N GLN A 452 -25.65 6.81 13.72
CA GLN A 452 -26.71 5.89 13.30
C GLN A 452 -26.23 4.96 12.17
N GLY A 453 -26.36 3.66 12.38
CA GLY A 453 -25.92 2.64 11.43
C GLY A 453 -24.45 2.22 11.54
N THR A 454 -23.67 2.79 12.47
CA THR A 454 -22.28 2.40 12.72
C THR A 454 -22.09 1.89 14.16
N ALA A 455 -21.20 0.91 14.33
CA ALA A 455 -20.85 0.40 15.66
C ALA A 455 -19.64 1.14 16.27
N ASN A 456 -18.77 1.70 15.44
CA ASN A 456 -17.56 2.42 15.84
C ASN A 456 -17.31 3.61 14.89
N PRO A 457 -16.72 4.72 15.37
CA PRO A 457 -16.39 5.01 16.76
C PRO A 457 -17.61 5.27 17.61
N ASN A 458 -17.52 4.96 18.91
CA ASN A 458 -18.58 5.21 19.89
C ASN A 458 -18.00 5.78 21.19
N VAL A 459 -18.85 6.42 21.99
CA VAL A 459 -18.51 6.93 23.31
C VAL A 459 -19.52 6.43 24.33
N ILE A 460 -19.05 6.03 25.50
CA ILE A 460 -19.89 5.59 26.60
C ILE A 460 -20.12 6.75 27.56
N ILE A 461 -21.39 7.03 27.85
CA ILE A 461 -21.83 8.02 28.82
C ILE A 461 -22.46 7.28 30.01
N SER A 462 -21.93 7.50 31.19
CA SER A 462 -22.50 6.96 32.46
C SER A 462 -23.52 7.93 33.03
N VAL A 463 -24.71 7.45 33.32
CA VAL A 463 -25.79 8.25 33.91
C VAL A 463 -26.16 7.65 35.27
N GLY A 464 -25.95 8.38 36.32
CA GLY A 464 -26.45 8.09 37.66
C GLY A 464 -27.79 8.81 37.91
N LEU A 465 -28.79 8.13 38.45
CA LEU A 465 -30.05 8.71 38.86
C LEU A 465 -30.40 8.26 40.27
N THR A 466 -30.52 9.21 41.20
CA THR A 466 -31.00 8.96 42.55
C THR A 466 -32.42 9.49 42.69
N VAL A 467 -33.37 8.60 43.03
CA VAL A 467 -34.75 8.91 43.29
C VAL A 467 -35.01 8.66 44.79
N ALA A 468 -35.29 9.74 45.52
CA ALA A 468 -35.56 9.70 46.96
C ALA A 468 -37.04 9.25 47.21
#